data_a62b91af01b34a64ef984d3e6e81fa14
#
_entry.id   a62b91af01b34a64ef984d3e6e81fa14
#
_cell.length_a   1.000
_cell.length_b   1.000
_cell.length_c   1.000
_cell.angle_alpha   90.00
_cell.angle_beta   90.00
_cell.angle_gamma   90.00
#
_symmetry.space_group_name_H-M   'P 1'
#
loop_
_entity.id
_entity.type
_entity.pdbx_description
1 polymer ?
#
loop_
_entity_poly.entity_id
_entity_poly.type
_entity_poly.pdbx_seq_one_letter_code
_entity_poly.pdbx_strand_id
1 'polypeptide(L)'
;MRRSASRNAVPRPSARVEPSAPVARLMGIDLERWESSMTAQDPFASFKAVQKEAWSLFTPMEVFTTPTAAKLVGFAGVAAGQRLLDVGCGTGVVAITAARRGAKVRGLDLSPVLIERAREHAQLVNLDVDFVDGDAESLPYGDNEFDVVLSQFGHMFAPRPDVAIGEMLRVLKPGGTIAFSTWPPHLYVGRMFAMIGRHLPPPEGVASPVLWGDPKIVAERLAGKAKDLSFEMDMMTPSALSPQHFRRTMESTIGPLIKLVAQYKDEPDKLKSFRAEFEALISEYFDAGHNVMRQQFLMTKARKV
;
A
#
# COMPACT_ATOMS: atom_id res chain seq x y z
N MET A 1 50.67 29.83 -18.45
CA MET A 1 49.82 28.65 -18.78
C MET A 1 48.63 28.62 -17.82
N ARG A 2 47.47 29.08 -18.28
CA ARG A 2 46.23 29.09 -17.50
C ARG A 2 45.45 27.83 -17.87
N ARG A 3 45.18 26.93 -16.90
CA ARG A 3 44.28 25.79 -17.08
C ARG A 3 42.85 26.21 -16.74
N SER A 4 41.95 26.13 -17.72
CA SER A 4 40.53 26.33 -17.60
C SER A 4 39.88 25.16 -16.87
N ALA A 5 39.18 25.44 -15.78
CA ALA A 5 38.32 24.47 -15.08
C ALA A 5 37.00 24.34 -15.85
N SER A 6 36.74 23.18 -16.41
CA SER A 6 35.43 22.85 -16.97
C SER A 6 34.44 22.58 -15.82
N ARG A 7 33.38 23.37 -15.73
CA ARG A 7 32.25 23.13 -14.84
C ARG A 7 31.42 21.99 -15.42
N ASN A 8 31.39 20.86 -14.74
CA ASN A 8 30.44 19.79 -15.00
C ASN A 8 29.04 20.28 -14.64
N ALA A 9 28.22 20.47 -15.63
CA ALA A 9 26.79 20.75 -15.47
C ALA A 9 26.09 19.44 -15.06
N VAL A 10 25.40 19.47 -13.93
CA VAL A 10 24.50 18.42 -13.49
C VAL A 10 23.35 18.34 -14.50
N PRO A 11 23.02 17.20 -15.06
CA PRO A 11 21.88 17.06 -15.98
C PRO A 11 20.58 17.35 -15.21
N ARG A 12 19.73 18.19 -15.81
CA ARG A 12 18.37 18.44 -15.30
C ARG A 12 17.57 17.14 -15.38
N PRO A 13 16.68 16.85 -14.42
CA PRO A 13 15.82 15.67 -14.50
C PRO A 13 14.99 15.75 -15.79
N SER A 14 14.96 14.63 -16.53
CA SER A 14 14.23 14.46 -17.78
C SER A 14 12.74 14.77 -17.56
N ALA A 15 12.16 15.52 -18.49
CA ALA A 15 10.73 15.78 -18.55
C ALA A 15 9.95 14.45 -18.49
N ARG A 16 8.85 14.45 -17.74
CA ARG A 16 7.89 13.35 -17.70
C ARG A 16 7.54 12.97 -19.15
N VAL A 17 7.78 11.72 -19.50
CA VAL A 17 7.23 11.17 -20.73
C VAL A 17 5.77 10.83 -20.43
N GLU A 18 4.87 11.72 -20.81
CA GLU A 18 3.44 11.42 -20.80
C GLU A 18 3.19 10.32 -21.84
N PRO A 19 2.45 9.24 -21.49
CA PRO A 19 2.11 8.25 -22.50
C PRO A 19 1.30 8.93 -23.60
N SER A 20 1.74 8.79 -24.85
CA SER A 20 0.99 9.31 -25.98
C SER A 20 -0.37 8.61 -26.09
N ALA A 21 -1.43 9.32 -26.49
CA ALA A 21 -2.78 8.79 -26.62
C ALA A 21 -2.90 7.41 -27.32
N PRO A 22 -2.05 7.03 -28.29
CA PRO A 22 -2.03 5.68 -28.84
C PRO A 22 -1.55 4.61 -27.86
N VAL A 23 -0.57 4.89 -26.99
CA VAL A 23 -0.03 3.94 -26.02
C VAL A 23 -1.04 3.70 -24.89
N ALA A 24 -1.71 4.74 -24.44
CA ALA A 24 -2.75 4.64 -23.42
C ALA A 24 -3.97 3.81 -23.91
N ARG A 25 -4.35 3.92 -25.18
CA ARG A 25 -5.39 3.07 -25.80
C ARG A 25 -4.99 1.60 -25.88
N LEU A 26 -3.74 1.30 -26.20
CA LEU A 26 -3.21 -0.07 -26.21
C LEU A 26 -3.21 -0.70 -24.80
N MET A 27 -3.07 0.11 -23.76
CA MET A 27 -3.08 -0.31 -22.34
C MET A 27 -4.49 -0.41 -21.75
N GLY A 28 -5.56 -0.07 -22.49
CA GLY A 28 -6.94 -0.10 -22.01
C GLY A 28 -7.21 0.95 -20.91
N ILE A 29 -6.47 2.06 -20.95
CA ILE A 29 -6.66 3.18 -20.04
C ILE A 29 -7.81 4.05 -20.55
N ASP A 30 -8.78 4.35 -19.71
CA ASP A 30 -9.87 5.30 -19.99
C ASP A 30 -9.30 6.74 -19.93
N LEU A 31 -8.93 7.26 -21.11
CA LEU A 31 -8.28 8.58 -21.22
C LEU A 31 -9.17 9.73 -20.78
N GLU A 32 -10.46 9.71 -21.10
CA GLU A 32 -11.38 10.80 -20.73
C GLU A 32 -11.52 10.90 -19.22
N ARG A 33 -11.55 9.77 -18.55
CA ARG A 33 -11.62 9.69 -17.11
C ARG A 33 -10.28 10.05 -16.45
N TRP A 34 -9.17 9.66 -17.05
CA TRP A 34 -7.83 10.02 -16.57
C TRP A 34 -7.61 11.54 -16.68
N GLU A 35 -7.97 12.16 -17.81
CA GLU A 35 -7.91 13.62 -18.01
C GLU A 35 -8.89 14.35 -17.10
N SER A 36 -10.12 13.85 -16.92
CA SER A 36 -11.11 14.42 -16.00
C SER A 36 -10.66 14.35 -14.53
N SER A 37 -9.95 13.29 -14.14
CA SER A 37 -9.39 13.19 -12.78
C SER A 37 -8.25 14.20 -12.53
N MET A 38 -7.54 14.61 -13.58
CA MET A 38 -6.47 15.61 -13.51
C MET A 38 -7.01 17.06 -13.42
N THR A 39 -8.24 17.30 -13.85
CA THR A 39 -8.84 18.66 -13.87
C THR A 39 -9.64 18.99 -12.59
N ALA A 40 -10.15 18.00 -11.87
CA ALA A 40 -10.76 18.20 -10.55
C ALA A 40 -9.64 18.33 -9.51
N GLN A 41 -9.52 19.51 -8.88
CA GLN A 41 -8.53 19.77 -7.86
C GLN A 41 -8.78 18.82 -6.66
N ASP A 42 -8.00 17.73 -6.56
CA ASP A 42 -8.11 16.75 -5.46
C ASP A 42 -7.79 17.46 -4.13
N PRO A 43 -8.74 17.54 -3.17
CA PRO A 43 -8.52 18.22 -1.89
C PRO A 43 -7.38 17.61 -1.08
N PHE A 44 -6.99 16.37 -1.38
CA PHE A 44 -5.90 15.65 -0.72
C PHE A 44 -4.62 15.55 -1.57
N ALA A 45 -4.50 16.29 -2.67
CA ALA A 45 -3.33 16.24 -3.56
C ALA A 45 -2.01 16.45 -2.81
N SER A 46 -1.94 17.44 -1.91
CA SER A 46 -0.75 17.70 -1.10
C SER A 46 -0.45 16.57 -0.12
N PHE A 47 -1.48 15.98 0.48
CA PHE A 47 -1.33 14.83 1.35
C PHE A 47 -0.81 13.60 0.58
N LYS A 48 -1.39 13.30 -0.58
CA LYS A 48 -0.95 12.21 -1.46
C LYS A 48 0.49 12.40 -1.96
N ALA A 49 0.90 13.64 -2.24
CA ALA A 49 2.29 13.95 -2.61
C ALA A 49 3.27 13.56 -1.48
N VAL A 50 2.96 13.92 -0.23
CA VAL A 50 3.76 13.52 0.94
C VAL A 50 3.76 12.00 1.14
N GLN A 51 2.61 11.34 0.96
CA GLN A 51 2.53 9.88 1.02
C GLN A 51 3.41 9.22 -0.04
N LYS A 52 3.38 9.72 -1.27
CA LYS A 52 4.17 9.22 -2.40
C LYS A 52 5.67 9.18 -2.09
N GLU A 53 6.19 10.24 -1.46
CA GLU A 53 7.58 10.29 -0.99
C GLU A 53 7.83 9.33 0.17
N ALA A 54 6.93 9.29 1.15
CA ALA A 54 7.07 8.41 2.32
C ALA A 54 7.07 6.92 1.93
N TRP A 55 6.20 6.51 1.00
CA TRP A 55 6.12 5.12 0.52
C TRP A 55 7.35 4.70 -0.30
N SER A 56 8.08 5.63 -0.94
CA SER A 56 9.32 5.30 -1.65
C SER A 56 10.37 4.61 -0.74
N LEU A 57 10.29 4.82 0.58
CA LEU A 57 11.16 4.22 1.58
C LEU A 57 10.71 2.82 2.03
N PHE A 58 9.54 2.35 1.55
CA PHE A 58 8.93 1.09 2.02
C PHE A 58 9.59 -0.18 1.46
N THR A 59 10.42 -0.07 0.43
CA THR A 59 11.07 -1.23 -0.22
C THR A 59 11.66 -2.27 0.75
N PRO A 60 12.36 -1.91 1.84
CA PRO A 60 12.91 -2.91 2.78
C PRO A 60 11.83 -3.75 3.49
N MET A 61 10.59 -3.27 3.53
CA MET A 61 9.48 -3.96 4.18
C MET A 61 8.89 -5.11 3.34
N GLU A 62 9.27 -5.21 2.05
CA GLU A 62 8.80 -6.29 1.16
C GLU A 62 9.14 -7.68 1.70
N VAL A 63 10.25 -7.84 2.41
CA VAL A 63 10.64 -9.10 3.06
C VAL A 63 9.54 -9.60 4.01
N PHE A 64 8.81 -8.70 4.66
CA PHE A 64 7.73 -9.03 5.57
C PHE A 64 6.40 -9.24 4.85
N THR A 65 6.15 -8.51 3.77
CA THR A 65 4.89 -8.57 3.02
C THR A 65 4.86 -9.71 2.00
N THR A 66 6.00 -10.17 1.51
CA THR A 66 6.09 -11.26 0.52
C THR A 66 5.45 -12.57 1.00
N PRO A 67 5.72 -13.11 2.20
CA PRO A 67 5.07 -14.34 2.66
C PRO A 67 3.54 -14.20 2.79
N THR A 68 3.05 -13.01 3.16
CA THR A 68 1.62 -12.77 3.34
C THR A 68 0.87 -12.62 2.02
N ALA A 69 1.57 -12.25 0.94
CA ALA A 69 0.98 -12.17 -0.40
C ALA A 69 0.40 -13.53 -0.85
N ALA A 70 1.11 -14.62 -0.59
CA ALA A 70 0.63 -15.97 -0.92
C ALA A 70 -0.64 -16.35 -0.15
N LYS A 71 -0.77 -15.88 1.09
CA LYS A 71 -1.96 -16.09 1.94
C LYS A 71 -3.17 -15.34 1.36
N LEU A 72 -3.03 -14.05 1.04
CA LEU A 72 -4.11 -13.26 0.45
C LEU A 72 -4.55 -13.82 -0.90
N VAL A 73 -3.61 -14.16 -1.79
CA VAL A 73 -3.91 -14.76 -3.11
C VAL A 73 -4.61 -16.11 -2.96
N GLY A 74 -4.22 -16.92 -1.96
CA GLY A 74 -4.89 -18.18 -1.61
C GLY A 74 -6.29 -17.98 -1.08
N PHE A 75 -6.47 -17.07 -0.12
CA PHE A 75 -7.74 -16.73 0.49
C PHE A 75 -8.75 -16.17 -0.53
N ALA A 76 -8.28 -15.34 -1.46
CA ALA A 76 -9.09 -14.82 -2.57
C ALA A 76 -9.54 -15.90 -3.55
N GLY A 77 -8.86 -17.05 -3.60
CA GLY A 77 -9.17 -18.13 -4.53
C GLY A 77 -8.75 -17.80 -5.97
N VAL A 78 -7.64 -17.10 -6.16
CA VAL A 78 -7.14 -16.72 -7.50
C VAL A 78 -6.85 -17.95 -8.34
N ALA A 79 -7.38 -17.97 -9.58
CA ALA A 79 -7.25 -19.06 -10.54
C ALA A 79 -6.60 -18.58 -11.86
N ALA A 80 -6.06 -19.54 -12.60
CA ALA A 80 -5.46 -19.26 -13.91
C ALA A 80 -6.47 -18.66 -14.91
N GLY A 81 -5.99 -17.74 -15.74
CA GLY A 81 -6.79 -17.05 -16.76
C GLY A 81 -7.62 -15.87 -16.25
N GLN A 82 -7.82 -15.70 -14.95
CA GLN A 82 -8.55 -14.56 -14.39
C GLN A 82 -7.80 -13.25 -14.64
N ARG A 83 -8.53 -12.18 -14.94
CA ARG A 83 -8.01 -10.81 -14.97
C ARG A 83 -8.01 -10.27 -13.54
N LEU A 84 -6.86 -9.88 -13.05
CA LEU A 84 -6.66 -9.44 -11.68
C LEU A 84 -6.04 -8.06 -11.62
N LEU A 85 -6.57 -7.19 -10.74
CA LEU A 85 -5.96 -5.91 -10.38
C LEU A 85 -5.45 -5.98 -8.94
N ASP A 86 -4.19 -5.59 -8.72
CA ASP A 86 -3.57 -5.38 -7.41
C ASP A 86 -3.48 -3.88 -7.14
N VAL A 87 -4.28 -3.36 -6.19
CA VAL A 87 -4.39 -1.92 -5.87
C VAL A 87 -3.52 -1.58 -4.66
N GLY A 88 -2.63 -0.60 -4.83
CA GLY A 88 -1.56 -0.32 -3.86
C GLY A 88 -0.56 -1.48 -3.85
N CYS A 89 -0.11 -1.87 -5.06
CA CYS A 89 0.68 -3.09 -5.26
C CYS A 89 2.11 -3.02 -4.69
N GLY A 90 2.58 -1.82 -4.31
CA GLY A 90 3.92 -1.62 -3.79
C GLY A 90 5.00 -2.17 -4.75
N THR A 91 5.86 -3.03 -4.23
CA THR A 91 6.92 -3.70 -5.00
C THR A 91 6.44 -4.93 -5.79
N GLY A 92 5.12 -5.10 -5.94
CA GLY A 92 4.50 -6.11 -6.79
C GLY A 92 4.37 -7.51 -6.18
N VAL A 93 4.56 -7.68 -4.86
CA VAL A 93 4.58 -9.02 -4.23
C VAL A 93 3.28 -9.81 -4.42
N VAL A 94 2.11 -9.17 -4.35
CA VAL A 94 0.81 -9.80 -4.59
C VAL A 94 0.60 -10.07 -6.07
N ALA A 95 0.85 -9.07 -6.91
CA ALA A 95 0.72 -9.15 -8.37
C ALA A 95 1.56 -10.31 -8.93
N ILE A 96 2.84 -10.40 -8.56
CA ILE A 96 3.76 -11.48 -8.98
C ILE A 96 3.28 -12.85 -8.47
N THR A 97 2.81 -12.91 -7.22
CA THR A 97 2.28 -14.16 -6.64
C THR A 97 1.02 -14.64 -7.38
N ALA A 98 0.13 -13.73 -7.76
CA ALA A 98 -1.06 -14.04 -8.55
C ALA A 98 -0.70 -14.46 -9.99
N ALA A 99 0.26 -13.78 -10.62
CA ALA A 99 0.75 -14.14 -11.96
C ALA A 99 1.37 -15.55 -11.99
N ARG A 100 2.10 -15.97 -10.94
CA ARG A 100 2.59 -17.35 -10.80
C ARG A 100 1.49 -18.41 -10.74
N ARG A 101 0.25 -18.02 -10.39
CA ARG A 101 -0.93 -18.89 -10.48
C ARG A 101 -1.62 -18.86 -11.84
N GLY A 102 -1.04 -18.15 -12.81
CA GLY A 102 -1.55 -18.06 -14.17
C GLY A 102 -2.63 -16.99 -14.37
N ALA A 103 -2.84 -16.09 -13.41
CA ALA A 103 -3.71 -14.93 -13.59
C ALA A 103 -3.06 -13.90 -14.54
N LYS A 104 -3.89 -13.13 -15.27
CA LYS A 104 -3.49 -11.98 -16.08
C LYS A 104 -3.55 -10.75 -15.18
N VAL A 105 -2.41 -10.24 -14.75
CA VAL A 105 -2.32 -9.30 -13.64
C VAL A 105 -1.93 -7.90 -14.10
N ARG A 106 -2.61 -6.91 -13.52
CA ARG A 106 -2.19 -5.51 -13.49
C ARG A 106 -1.97 -5.08 -12.04
N GLY A 107 -0.95 -4.27 -11.82
CA GLY A 107 -0.65 -3.65 -10.54
C GLY A 107 -0.68 -2.13 -10.65
N LEU A 108 -1.23 -1.46 -9.63
CA LEU A 108 -1.27 0.00 -9.55
C LEU A 108 -0.79 0.44 -8.17
N ASP A 109 0.09 1.44 -8.14
CA ASP A 109 0.54 2.08 -6.89
C ASP A 109 0.72 3.59 -7.07
N LEU A 110 0.55 4.33 -5.98
CA LEU A 110 0.74 5.79 -5.98
C LEU A 110 2.22 6.18 -6.19
N SER A 111 3.17 5.34 -5.78
CA SER A 111 4.61 5.60 -5.81
C SER A 111 5.28 5.08 -7.08
N PRO A 112 5.75 5.94 -8.01
CA PRO A 112 6.50 5.50 -9.18
C PRO A 112 7.77 4.72 -8.83
N VAL A 113 8.40 5.03 -7.68
CA VAL A 113 9.59 4.32 -7.21
C VAL A 113 9.27 2.86 -6.89
N LEU A 114 8.12 2.60 -6.26
CA LEU A 114 7.66 1.24 -5.98
C LEU A 114 7.25 0.51 -7.26
N ILE A 115 6.60 1.21 -8.21
CA ILE A 115 6.26 0.66 -9.53
C ILE A 115 7.50 0.25 -10.32
N GLU A 116 8.57 1.05 -10.28
CA GLU A 116 9.84 0.70 -10.92
C GLU A 116 10.43 -0.59 -10.32
N ARG A 117 10.40 -0.68 -8.99
CA ARG A 117 10.82 -1.90 -8.28
C ARG A 117 9.94 -3.11 -8.62
N ALA A 118 8.63 -2.94 -8.73
CA ALA A 118 7.71 -4.00 -9.11
C ALA A 118 8.01 -4.54 -10.52
N ARG A 119 8.33 -3.67 -11.47
CA ARG A 119 8.76 -4.05 -12.82
C ARG A 119 10.07 -4.83 -12.81
N GLU A 120 11.08 -4.37 -12.05
CA GLU A 120 12.34 -5.10 -11.87
C GLU A 120 12.09 -6.51 -11.31
N HIS A 121 11.24 -6.64 -10.29
CA HIS A 121 10.92 -7.95 -9.70
C HIS A 121 10.21 -8.88 -10.68
N ALA A 122 9.26 -8.38 -11.48
CA ALA A 122 8.60 -9.18 -12.51
C ALA A 122 9.59 -9.67 -13.58
N GLN A 123 10.51 -8.81 -14.00
CA GLN A 123 11.60 -9.17 -14.93
C GLN A 123 12.52 -10.26 -14.37
N LEU A 124 12.95 -10.11 -13.10
CA LEU A 124 13.82 -11.09 -12.42
C LEU A 124 13.20 -12.50 -12.36
N VAL A 125 11.88 -12.59 -12.35
CA VAL A 125 11.16 -13.88 -12.27
C VAL A 125 10.53 -14.29 -13.61
N ASN A 126 10.80 -13.55 -14.70
CA ASN A 126 10.29 -13.78 -16.06
C ASN A 126 8.75 -13.86 -16.10
N LEU A 127 8.07 -12.96 -15.42
CA LEU A 127 6.62 -12.83 -15.46
C LEU A 127 6.20 -11.55 -16.17
N ASP A 128 5.15 -11.65 -16.99
CA ASP A 128 4.51 -10.52 -17.65
C ASP A 128 3.43 -9.97 -16.72
N VAL A 129 3.69 -8.82 -16.10
CA VAL A 129 2.76 -8.07 -15.25
C VAL A 129 2.81 -6.61 -15.64
N ASP A 130 1.66 -6.03 -15.92
CA ASP A 130 1.52 -4.62 -16.28
C ASP A 130 1.41 -3.77 -15.02
N PHE A 131 2.41 -2.90 -14.77
CA PHE A 131 2.47 -2.02 -13.60
C PHE A 131 2.37 -0.55 -14.01
N VAL A 132 1.45 0.17 -13.39
CA VAL A 132 1.23 1.61 -13.64
C VAL A 132 1.22 2.41 -12.34
N ASP A 133 1.74 3.64 -12.39
CA ASP A 133 1.53 4.57 -11.30
C ASP A 133 0.13 5.18 -11.37
N GLY A 134 -0.54 5.27 -10.22
CA GLY A 134 -1.93 5.73 -10.17
C GLY A 134 -2.48 5.82 -8.76
N ASP A 135 -3.68 6.35 -8.67
CA ASP A 135 -4.38 6.61 -7.41
C ASP A 135 -5.53 5.59 -7.22
N ALA A 136 -5.58 4.96 -6.05
CA ALA A 136 -6.66 4.05 -5.69
C ALA A 136 -8.05 4.72 -5.67
N GLU A 137 -8.10 6.05 -5.53
CA GLU A 137 -9.33 6.84 -5.58
C GLU A 137 -9.74 7.26 -7.00
N SER A 138 -8.93 6.93 -8.02
CA SER A 138 -9.20 7.21 -9.44
C SER A 138 -8.50 6.18 -10.31
N LEU A 139 -9.06 4.97 -10.38
CA LEU A 139 -8.46 3.86 -11.12
C LEU A 139 -8.62 4.08 -12.64
N PRO A 140 -7.52 4.03 -13.42
CA PRO A 140 -7.54 4.31 -14.87
C PRO A 140 -8.04 3.11 -15.70
N TYR A 141 -9.05 2.41 -15.20
CA TYR A 141 -9.61 1.22 -15.83
C TYR A 141 -11.12 1.36 -16.04
N GLY A 142 -11.64 0.64 -17.02
CA GLY A 142 -13.07 0.59 -17.33
C GLY A 142 -13.90 -0.14 -16.27
N ASP A 143 -15.20 0.09 -16.29
CA ASP A 143 -16.14 -0.60 -15.40
C ASP A 143 -16.17 -2.10 -15.71
N ASN A 144 -16.24 -2.93 -14.67
CA ASN A 144 -16.40 -4.39 -14.80
C ASN A 144 -15.28 -5.05 -15.63
N GLU A 145 -14.05 -4.58 -15.49
CA GLU A 145 -12.91 -5.07 -16.27
C GLU A 145 -12.25 -6.32 -15.65
N PHE A 146 -12.21 -6.43 -14.32
CA PHE A 146 -11.46 -7.48 -13.61
C PHE A 146 -12.37 -8.54 -12.98
N ASP A 147 -11.89 -9.77 -12.95
CA ASP A 147 -12.52 -10.89 -12.25
C ASP A 147 -12.19 -10.88 -10.75
N VAL A 148 -11.01 -10.35 -10.42
CA VAL A 148 -10.49 -10.26 -9.04
C VAL A 148 -9.84 -8.89 -8.82
N VAL A 149 -10.12 -8.26 -7.68
CA VAL A 149 -9.41 -7.06 -7.21
C VAL A 149 -8.82 -7.34 -5.84
N LEU A 150 -7.52 -7.17 -5.71
CA LEU A 150 -6.78 -7.39 -4.46
C LEU A 150 -6.14 -6.09 -3.97
N SER A 151 -5.88 -6.06 -2.65
CA SER A 151 -5.01 -5.03 -2.05
C SER A 151 -4.41 -5.55 -0.74
N GLN A 152 -3.09 -5.63 -0.66
CA GLN A 152 -2.41 -5.99 0.58
C GLN A 152 -1.89 -4.73 1.28
N PHE A 153 -2.58 -4.28 2.31
CA PHE A 153 -2.24 -3.09 3.12
C PHE A 153 -2.14 -1.77 2.36
N GLY A 154 -2.51 -1.71 1.07
CA GLY A 154 -2.34 -0.51 0.22
C GLY A 154 -3.56 0.43 0.27
N HIS A 155 -4.74 -0.03 -0.16
CA HIS A 155 -5.95 0.77 -0.31
C HIS A 155 -6.39 1.49 0.98
N MET A 156 -6.06 0.91 2.14
CA MET A 156 -6.44 1.44 3.45
C MET A 156 -5.84 2.83 3.74
N PHE A 157 -4.80 3.22 3.03
CA PHE A 157 -4.16 4.53 3.18
C PHE A 157 -4.74 5.62 2.27
N ALA A 158 -5.71 5.29 1.43
CA ALA A 158 -6.44 6.30 0.67
C ALA A 158 -7.20 7.23 1.64
N PRO A 159 -7.08 8.57 1.50
CA PRO A 159 -7.70 9.51 2.42
C PRO A 159 -9.23 9.42 2.42
N ARG A 160 -9.85 9.01 1.31
CA ARG A 160 -11.29 8.83 1.14
C ARG A 160 -11.64 7.35 0.94
N PRO A 161 -11.82 6.58 2.02
CA PRO A 161 -12.03 5.13 1.94
C PRO A 161 -13.24 4.72 1.09
N ASP A 162 -14.33 5.51 1.11
CA ASP A 162 -15.53 5.19 0.33
C ASP A 162 -15.33 5.43 -1.17
N VAL A 163 -14.47 6.38 -1.55
CA VAL A 163 -14.07 6.60 -2.95
C VAL A 163 -13.19 5.44 -3.42
N ALA A 164 -12.16 5.08 -2.65
CA ALA A 164 -11.25 4.01 -3.02
C ALA A 164 -11.97 2.67 -3.18
N ILE A 165 -12.84 2.28 -2.21
CA ILE A 165 -13.60 1.04 -2.32
C ILE A 165 -14.63 1.10 -3.44
N GLY A 166 -15.21 2.27 -3.70
CA GLY A 166 -16.11 2.51 -4.83
C GLY A 166 -15.41 2.24 -6.17
N GLU A 167 -14.20 2.74 -6.36
CA GLU A 167 -13.38 2.49 -7.55
C GLU A 167 -12.99 1.01 -7.69
N MET A 168 -12.52 0.39 -6.60
CA MET A 168 -12.19 -1.04 -6.61
C MET A 168 -13.40 -1.91 -7.00
N LEU A 169 -14.59 -1.57 -6.51
CA LEU A 169 -15.82 -2.25 -6.88
C LEU A 169 -16.30 -1.88 -8.29
N ARG A 170 -16.08 -0.65 -8.75
CA ARG A 170 -16.47 -0.23 -10.10
C ARG A 170 -15.75 -1.06 -11.16
N VAL A 171 -14.43 -1.20 -11.03
CA VAL A 171 -13.61 -1.96 -12.00
C VAL A 171 -13.78 -3.48 -11.88
N LEU A 172 -14.34 -3.97 -10.77
CA LEU A 172 -14.63 -5.38 -10.56
C LEU A 172 -15.93 -5.79 -11.27
N LYS A 173 -15.94 -6.93 -11.94
CA LYS A 173 -17.14 -7.51 -12.56
C LYS A 173 -18.21 -7.89 -11.53
N PRO A 174 -19.51 -7.85 -11.86
CA PRO A 174 -20.55 -8.48 -11.05
C PRO A 174 -20.19 -9.94 -10.76
N GLY A 175 -20.33 -10.38 -9.51
CA GLY A 175 -19.93 -11.71 -9.04
C GLY A 175 -18.41 -11.91 -8.91
N GLY A 176 -17.59 -10.92 -9.30
CA GLY A 176 -16.13 -10.94 -9.11
C GLY A 176 -15.74 -10.87 -7.64
N THR A 177 -14.52 -11.28 -7.35
CA THR A 177 -13.96 -11.34 -5.97
C THR A 177 -13.16 -10.09 -5.65
N ILE A 178 -13.49 -9.43 -4.56
CA ILE A 178 -12.62 -8.45 -3.90
C ILE A 178 -12.03 -9.07 -2.63
N ALA A 179 -10.72 -8.93 -2.43
CA ALA A 179 -10.08 -9.33 -1.17
C ALA A 179 -8.93 -8.39 -0.80
N PHE A 180 -8.75 -8.17 0.48
CA PHE A 180 -7.70 -7.29 0.97
C PHE A 180 -7.22 -7.67 2.38
N SER A 181 -5.98 -7.30 2.69
CA SER A 181 -5.38 -7.42 4.03
C SER A 181 -5.29 -6.05 4.68
N THR A 182 -5.60 -5.98 5.98
CA THR A 182 -5.65 -4.73 6.76
C THR A 182 -5.23 -4.96 8.21
N TRP A 183 -4.97 -3.87 8.94
CA TRP A 183 -4.51 -3.93 10.33
C TRP A 183 -5.65 -3.64 11.30
N PRO A 184 -6.03 -4.61 12.17
CA PRO A 184 -7.02 -4.36 13.22
C PRO A 184 -6.60 -3.25 14.18
N PRO A 185 -7.52 -2.34 14.58
CA PRO A 185 -7.18 -1.17 15.38
C PRO A 185 -6.67 -1.51 16.78
N HIS A 186 -7.10 -2.64 17.34
CA HIS A 186 -6.76 -3.09 18.70
C HIS A 186 -5.47 -3.94 18.79
N LEU A 187 -4.83 -4.25 17.65
CA LEU A 187 -3.60 -5.04 17.58
C LEU A 187 -2.37 -4.15 17.32
N TYR A 188 -1.19 -4.76 17.29
CA TYR A 188 0.10 -4.07 17.27
C TYR A 188 0.15 -2.88 16.30
N VAL A 189 -0.08 -3.11 15.01
CA VAL A 189 0.05 -2.04 13.99
C VAL A 189 -1.03 -0.97 14.17
N GLY A 190 -2.26 -1.36 14.49
CA GLY A 190 -3.35 -0.41 14.78
C GLY A 190 -3.04 0.47 15.98
N ARG A 191 -2.56 -0.12 17.07
CA ARG A 191 -2.13 0.60 18.28
C ARG A 191 -0.92 1.50 18.02
N MET A 192 0.02 1.06 17.18
CA MET A 192 1.15 1.88 16.74
C MET A 192 0.67 3.13 15.98
N PHE A 193 -0.27 2.99 15.04
CA PHE A 193 -0.84 4.15 14.34
C PHE A 193 -1.59 5.09 15.28
N ALA A 194 -2.35 4.55 16.23
CA ALA A 194 -3.01 5.37 17.25
C ALA A 194 -2.00 6.12 18.14
N MET A 195 -0.90 5.48 18.51
CA MET A 195 0.20 6.12 19.25
C MET A 195 0.83 7.24 18.43
N ILE A 196 1.22 6.98 17.19
CA ILE A 196 1.80 7.99 16.27
C ILE A 196 0.84 9.16 16.08
N GLY A 197 -0.45 8.90 15.92
CA GLY A 197 -1.49 9.92 15.71
C GLY A 197 -1.65 10.90 16.87
N ARG A 198 -1.31 10.51 18.12
CA ARG A 198 -1.29 11.43 19.26
C ARG A 198 -0.16 12.46 19.18
N HIS A 199 0.95 12.11 18.54
CA HIS A 199 2.12 12.97 18.39
C HIS A 199 2.14 13.70 17.04
N LEU A 200 1.56 13.09 16.01
CA LEU A 200 1.52 13.57 14.64
C LEU A 200 0.10 13.33 14.08
N PRO A 201 -0.88 14.16 14.43
CA PRO A 201 -2.25 13.98 13.96
C PRO A 201 -2.34 14.08 12.44
N PRO A 202 -3.17 13.22 11.80
CA PRO A 202 -3.40 13.31 10.36
C PRO A 202 -4.10 14.64 10.01
N PRO A 203 -4.01 15.10 8.76
CA PRO A 203 -4.79 16.25 8.30
C PRO A 203 -6.30 16.02 8.49
N GLU A 204 -7.04 17.12 8.63
CA GLU A 204 -8.50 17.08 8.74
C GLU A 204 -9.12 16.39 7.52
N GLY A 205 -10.13 15.55 7.76
CA GLY A 205 -10.83 14.81 6.71
C GLY A 205 -10.13 13.52 6.23
N VAL A 206 -8.89 13.27 6.65
CA VAL A 206 -8.20 12.00 6.34
C VAL A 206 -8.69 10.90 7.28
N ALA A 207 -9.30 9.86 6.71
CA ALA A 207 -9.78 8.73 7.49
C ALA A 207 -8.61 7.90 8.07
N SER A 208 -8.81 7.37 9.27
CA SER A 208 -7.83 6.48 9.88
C SER A 208 -7.73 5.15 9.12
N PRO A 209 -6.54 4.75 8.63
CA PRO A 209 -6.37 3.54 7.85
C PRO A 209 -6.76 2.27 8.61
N VAL A 210 -6.58 2.24 9.93
CA VAL A 210 -6.83 1.05 10.74
C VAL A 210 -8.31 0.71 10.92
N LEU A 211 -9.23 1.61 10.56
CA LEU A 211 -10.66 1.33 10.52
C LEU A 211 -11.03 0.23 9.50
N TRP A 212 -10.18 0.00 8.51
CA TRP A 212 -10.33 -1.13 7.59
C TRP A 212 -10.06 -2.50 8.24
N GLY A 213 -9.44 -2.53 9.41
CA GLY A 213 -9.23 -3.74 10.20
C GLY A 213 -10.36 -4.03 11.19
N ASP A 214 -11.45 -3.27 11.18
CA ASP A 214 -12.67 -3.54 11.96
C ASP A 214 -13.73 -4.20 11.07
N PRO A 215 -14.10 -5.48 11.32
CA PRO A 215 -15.09 -6.20 10.51
C PRO A 215 -16.46 -5.49 10.42
N LYS A 216 -16.88 -4.75 11.45
CA LYS A 216 -18.16 -4.02 11.46
C LYS A 216 -18.12 -2.86 10.47
N ILE A 217 -17.06 -2.05 10.53
CA ILE A 217 -16.86 -0.91 9.62
C ILE A 217 -16.71 -1.39 8.19
N VAL A 218 -15.98 -2.48 7.96
CA VAL A 218 -15.87 -3.09 6.63
C VAL A 218 -17.22 -3.55 6.10
N ALA A 219 -18.03 -4.23 6.94
CA ALA A 219 -19.36 -4.66 6.55
C ALA A 219 -20.28 -3.47 6.20
N GLU A 220 -20.20 -2.37 6.96
CA GLU A 220 -20.95 -1.14 6.65
C GLU A 220 -20.53 -0.52 5.31
N ARG A 221 -19.23 -0.42 5.02
CA ARG A 221 -18.71 0.12 3.75
C ARG A 221 -19.10 -0.70 2.53
N LEU A 222 -19.23 -2.03 2.70
CA LEU A 222 -19.59 -2.97 1.63
C LEU A 222 -21.10 -3.25 1.55
N ALA A 223 -21.89 -2.76 2.49
CA ALA A 223 -23.33 -2.99 2.54
C ALA A 223 -24.02 -2.58 1.22
N GLY A 224 -24.85 -3.50 0.66
CA GLY A 224 -25.55 -3.30 -0.60
C GLY A 224 -24.66 -3.32 -1.86
N LYS A 225 -23.34 -3.36 -1.72
CA LYS A 225 -22.37 -3.36 -2.84
C LYS A 225 -21.71 -4.73 -3.04
N ALA A 226 -21.61 -5.50 -1.96
CA ALA A 226 -20.98 -6.83 -1.97
C ALA A 226 -21.76 -7.82 -1.10
N LYS A 227 -21.56 -9.10 -1.36
CA LYS A 227 -22.15 -10.24 -0.65
C LYS A 227 -21.08 -11.27 -0.32
N ASP A 228 -21.44 -12.35 0.39
CA ASP A 228 -20.54 -13.45 0.78
C ASP A 228 -19.32 -12.93 1.55
N LEU A 229 -19.49 -11.92 2.40
CA LEU A 229 -18.44 -11.30 3.19
C LEU A 229 -17.87 -12.30 4.18
N SER A 230 -16.57 -12.50 4.13
CA SER A 230 -15.83 -13.38 5.04
C SER A 230 -14.54 -12.74 5.53
N PHE A 231 -14.15 -13.11 6.75
CA PHE A 231 -12.99 -12.59 7.43
C PHE A 231 -12.10 -13.73 7.93
N GLU A 232 -10.79 -13.56 7.82
CA GLU A 232 -9.81 -14.50 8.36
C GLU A 232 -8.66 -13.72 8.98
N MET A 233 -8.27 -14.11 10.21
CA MET A 233 -7.09 -13.56 10.87
C MET A 233 -5.87 -14.38 10.51
N ASP A 234 -4.77 -13.72 10.19
CA ASP A 234 -3.48 -14.38 9.99
C ASP A 234 -2.35 -13.57 10.64
N MET A 235 -1.14 -14.07 10.57
CA MET A 235 0.01 -13.52 11.29
C MET A 235 1.21 -13.33 10.36
N MET A 236 1.85 -12.18 10.52
CA MET A 236 3.16 -11.85 9.98
C MET A 236 4.17 -11.89 11.13
N THR A 237 5.35 -12.45 10.89
CA THR A 237 6.38 -12.65 11.91
C THR A 237 7.72 -12.05 11.48
N PRO A 238 7.82 -10.71 11.36
CA PRO A 238 9.10 -10.08 11.05
C PRO A 238 10.14 -10.38 12.13
N SER A 239 11.38 -10.62 11.71
CA SER A 239 12.50 -10.93 12.59
C SER A 239 12.87 -9.72 13.46
N ALA A 240 13.13 -9.97 14.74
CA ALA A 240 13.57 -8.96 15.70
C ALA A 240 14.45 -9.60 16.77
N LEU A 241 15.55 -8.96 17.16
CA LEU A 241 16.43 -9.44 18.22
C LEU A 241 15.99 -8.96 19.60
N SER A 242 15.30 -7.83 19.65
CA SER A 242 14.74 -7.24 20.87
C SER A 242 13.70 -6.17 20.50
N PRO A 243 12.87 -5.68 21.46
CA PRO A 243 12.03 -4.53 21.24
C PRO A 243 12.78 -3.29 20.74
N GLN A 244 13.96 -3.02 21.29
CA GLN A 244 14.83 -1.89 20.90
C GLN A 244 15.35 -2.05 19.47
N HIS A 245 15.75 -3.26 19.08
CA HIS A 245 16.17 -3.56 17.71
C HIS A 245 15.03 -3.32 16.73
N PHE A 246 13.85 -3.84 17.01
CA PHE A 246 12.68 -3.66 16.14
C PHE A 246 12.25 -2.19 16.05
N ARG A 247 12.21 -1.46 17.18
CA ARG A 247 11.94 -0.01 17.19
C ARG A 247 12.89 0.74 16.25
N ARG A 248 14.20 0.47 16.33
CA ARG A 248 15.19 1.15 15.47
C ARG A 248 14.93 0.87 13.98
N THR A 249 14.59 -0.36 13.63
CA THR A 249 14.22 -0.71 12.26
C THR A 249 12.98 0.08 11.82
N MET A 250 11.94 0.14 12.64
CA MET A 250 10.73 0.89 12.31
C MET A 250 10.98 2.39 12.18
N GLU A 251 11.78 2.99 13.07
CA GLU A 251 12.18 4.41 13.01
C GLU A 251 12.96 4.77 11.73
N SER A 252 13.59 3.82 11.06
CA SER A 252 14.35 4.03 9.83
C SER A 252 13.60 3.68 8.54
N THR A 253 12.42 3.03 8.64
CA THR A 253 11.70 2.50 7.46
C THR A 253 10.26 2.99 7.34
N ILE A 254 9.62 3.35 8.45
CA ILE A 254 8.22 3.78 8.46
C ILE A 254 8.13 5.31 8.41
N GLY A 255 7.65 5.86 7.29
CA GLY A 255 7.61 7.31 7.04
C GLY A 255 7.07 8.16 8.19
N PRO A 256 5.91 7.88 8.78
CA PRO A 256 5.41 8.60 9.97
C PRO A 256 6.35 8.57 11.16
N LEU A 257 7.05 7.46 11.42
CA LEU A 257 8.03 7.35 12.50
C LEU A 257 9.30 8.15 12.21
N ILE A 258 9.80 8.11 10.98
CA ILE A 258 10.93 8.94 10.53
C ILE A 258 10.62 10.42 10.78
N LYS A 259 9.43 10.86 10.36
CA LYS A 259 8.98 12.25 10.55
C LYS A 259 8.89 12.62 12.02
N LEU A 260 8.34 11.75 12.86
CA LEU A 260 8.17 11.98 14.29
C LEU A 260 9.52 12.07 15.01
N VAL A 261 10.46 11.18 14.70
CA VAL A 261 11.83 11.22 15.25
C VAL A 261 12.53 12.52 14.83
N ALA A 262 12.39 12.94 13.58
CA ALA A 262 12.94 14.20 13.10
C ALA A 262 12.30 15.42 13.80
N GLN A 263 11.00 15.39 14.08
CA GLN A 263 10.30 16.45 14.81
C GLN A 263 10.82 16.61 16.24
N TYR A 264 11.18 15.51 16.91
CA TYR A 264 11.64 15.51 18.31
C TYR A 264 13.17 15.55 18.46
N LYS A 265 13.93 15.81 17.39
CA LYS A 265 15.40 15.81 17.43
C LYS A 265 15.98 16.80 18.48
N ASP A 266 15.31 17.95 18.65
CA ASP A 266 15.71 19.00 19.60
C ASP A 266 14.94 18.94 20.95
N GLU A 267 14.13 17.88 21.16
CA GLU A 267 13.32 17.62 22.36
C GLU A 267 13.63 16.23 22.94
N PRO A 268 14.85 16.01 23.48
CA PRO A 268 15.34 14.68 23.86
C PRO A 268 14.44 13.95 24.90
N ASP A 269 13.81 14.65 25.80
CA ASP A 269 12.92 14.05 26.80
C ASP A 269 11.61 13.55 26.17
N LYS A 270 11.05 14.29 25.22
CA LYS A 270 9.87 13.83 24.46
C LYS A 270 10.21 12.61 23.61
N LEU A 271 11.35 12.64 22.91
CA LEU A 271 11.81 11.50 22.11
C LEU A 271 12.05 10.27 22.99
N LYS A 272 12.64 10.44 24.17
CA LYS A 272 12.86 9.35 25.13
C LYS A 272 11.54 8.77 25.62
N SER A 273 10.58 9.61 25.97
CA SER A 273 9.26 9.18 26.42
C SER A 273 8.51 8.41 25.32
N PHE A 274 8.49 8.95 24.09
CA PHE A 274 7.91 8.29 22.92
C PHE A 274 8.54 6.91 22.68
N ARG A 275 9.87 6.83 22.71
CA ARG A 275 10.61 5.56 22.52
C ARG A 275 10.29 4.54 23.60
N ALA A 276 10.16 4.97 24.85
CA ALA A 276 9.78 4.08 25.95
C ALA A 276 8.36 3.53 25.76
N GLU A 277 7.40 4.38 25.36
CA GLU A 277 6.03 3.95 25.05
C GLU A 277 6.01 2.96 23.85
N PHE A 278 6.76 3.25 22.81
CA PHE A 278 6.84 2.39 21.63
C PHE A 278 7.48 1.03 21.95
N GLU A 279 8.56 1.01 22.71
CA GLU A 279 9.20 -0.24 23.16
C GLU A 279 8.29 -1.06 24.09
N ALA A 280 7.49 -0.42 24.95
CA ALA A 280 6.50 -1.09 25.75
C ALA A 280 5.43 -1.77 24.87
N LEU A 281 4.91 -1.07 23.86
CA LEU A 281 3.98 -1.65 22.89
C LEU A 281 4.59 -2.82 22.13
N ILE A 282 5.83 -2.68 21.63
CA ILE A 282 6.53 -3.76 20.92
C ILE A 282 6.69 -4.98 21.82
N SER A 283 7.03 -4.77 23.11
CA SER A 283 7.28 -5.86 24.07
C SER A 283 6.07 -6.77 24.30
N GLU A 284 4.85 -6.25 24.14
CA GLU A 284 3.62 -7.05 24.24
C GLU A 284 3.48 -8.09 23.10
N TYR A 285 4.13 -7.83 21.96
CA TYR A 285 4.03 -8.64 20.73
C TYR A 285 5.35 -9.31 20.33
N PHE A 286 6.42 -9.06 21.07
CA PHE A 286 7.74 -9.64 20.80
C PHE A 286 7.83 -11.05 21.39
N ASP A 287 8.21 -12.00 20.56
CA ASP A 287 8.49 -13.37 20.94
C ASP A 287 10.02 -13.59 21.02
N ALA A 288 10.55 -13.50 22.24
CA ALA A 288 11.98 -13.67 22.48
C ALA A 288 12.48 -15.09 22.20
N GLY A 289 11.61 -16.10 22.31
CA GLY A 289 11.99 -17.50 22.05
C GLY A 289 12.23 -17.78 20.57
N HIS A 290 11.60 -16.99 19.68
CA HIS A 290 11.70 -17.15 18.22
C HIS A 290 12.34 -15.96 17.51
N ASN A 291 12.72 -14.90 18.23
CA ASN A 291 13.26 -13.67 17.67
C ASN A 291 12.36 -13.02 16.62
N VAL A 292 11.07 -12.94 16.90
CA VAL A 292 10.07 -12.37 15.96
C VAL A 292 9.10 -11.42 16.65
N MET A 293 8.54 -10.51 15.85
CA MET A 293 7.35 -9.75 16.20
C MET A 293 6.10 -10.49 15.70
N ARG A 294 5.08 -10.64 16.55
CA ARG A 294 3.79 -11.22 16.16
C ARG A 294 2.86 -10.10 15.70
N GLN A 295 2.68 -9.96 14.39
CA GLN A 295 1.83 -8.93 13.79
C GLN A 295 0.62 -9.58 13.12
N GLN A 296 -0.48 -9.65 13.84
CA GLN A 296 -1.73 -10.18 13.29
C GLN A 296 -2.35 -9.17 12.34
N PHE A 297 -2.94 -9.65 11.26
CA PHE A 297 -3.69 -8.89 10.28
C PHE A 297 -5.00 -9.58 9.93
N LEU A 298 -5.94 -8.79 9.40
CA LEU A 298 -7.24 -9.26 8.96
C LEU A 298 -7.25 -9.36 7.44
N MET A 299 -7.63 -10.52 6.90
CA MET A 299 -8.01 -10.69 5.50
C MET A 299 -9.52 -10.60 5.38
N THR A 300 -9.98 -9.82 4.45
CA THR A 300 -11.39 -9.67 4.07
C THR A 300 -11.58 -10.15 2.65
N LYS A 301 -12.67 -10.89 2.39
CA LYS A 301 -13.09 -11.31 1.06
C LYS A 301 -14.60 -11.12 0.90
N ALA A 302 -15.01 -10.65 -0.27
CA ALA A 302 -16.43 -10.54 -0.64
C ALA A 302 -16.59 -10.70 -2.17
N ARG A 303 -17.84 -10.84 -2.62
CA ARG A 303 -18.20 -10.81 -4.03
C ARG A 303 -19.02 -9.58 -4.35
N LYS A 304 -18.71 -8.89 -5.45
CA LYS A 304 -19.54 -7.79 -5.94
C LYS A 304 -20.95 -8.29 -6.27
N VAL A 305 -21.96 -7.52 -5.90
CA VAL A 305 -23.37 -7.78 -6.26
C VAL A 305 -23.60 -7.62 -7.75
#